data_af5193e61922b71896cd5e5710e74620
#
_entry.id   af5193e61922b71896cd5e5710e74620
#
_cell.length_a   1.000
_cell.length_b   1.000
_cell.length_c   1.000
_cell.angle_alpha   90.00
_cell.angle_beta   90.00
_cell.angle_gamma   90.00
#
_symmetry.space_group_name_H-M   'P 1'
#
loop_
_entity.id
_entity.type
_entity.pdbx_description
1 polymer ?
#
loop_
_entity_poly.entity_id
_entity_poly.type
_entity_poly.pdbx_seq_one_letter_code
_entity_poly.pdbx_strand_id
1 'polypeptide(L)'
;MAVLFELTNKANKDDKNAFIFGGIALIQYDENRNIVWTSDLLKAMNINIVGVKLLEWQPHLASLFDDEDVKVIDIKGKKFEAYINQGTKLIYLKDVTQLMSLQQDYLDQQVCMAYITIDNYEETLENADEPKMALIQSRSRQVIVDWAYSNGIIIRRFKSGGYLAFFNERIYRKQVENKFAILDTFKEMSKELDEVMTLSIGIGKDSRVLREL
;
A
#
# COMPACT_ATOMS: atom_id res chain seq x y z
N MET A 1 26.14 33.43 -8.53
CA MET A 1 24.79 33.79 -9.02
C MET A 1 24.67 33.81 -10.56
N ALA A 2 25.72 34.17 -11.31
CA ALA A 2 25.66 34.28 -12.77
C ALA A 2 25.58 32.96 -13.54
N VAL A 3 26.23 31.89 -13.08
CA VAL A 3 26.40 30.65 -13.88
C VAL A 3 25.08 29.85 -14.05
N LEU A 4 24.21 29.82 -13.06
CA LEU A 4 22.92 29.09 -13.15
C LEU A 4 21.84 29.88 -13.90
N PHE A 5 21.89 31.21 -13.79
CA PHE A 5 21.05 32.09 -14.62
C PHE A 5 21.44 31.99 -16.10
N GLU A 6 22.73 31.77 -16.39
CA GLU A 6 23.19 31.48 -17.75
C GLU A 6 22.81 30.10 -18.24
N LEU A 7 22.81 29.05 -17.38
CA LEU A 7 22.39 27.71 -17.75
C LEU A 7 20.86 27.64 -18.03
N THR A 8 20.07 28.36 -17.25
CA THR A 8 18.60 28.38 -17.46
C THR A 8 18.17 29.26 -18.62
N ASN A 9 18.92 30.31 -18.95
CA ASN A 9 18.66 31.17 -20.13
C ASN A 9 19.30 30.63 -21.41
N LYS A 10 20.41 29.87 -21.32
CA LYS A 10 21.05 29.20 -22.46
C LYS A 10 20.57 27.79 -22.71
N ALA A 11 19.79 27.18 -21.74
CA ALA A 11 19.16 25.88 -21.97
C ALA A 11 18.25 26.00 -23.19
N ASN A 12 18.67 25.35 -24.23
CA ASN A 12 17.91 25.26 -25.50
C ASN A 12 16.53 24.66 -25.17
N LYS A 13 15.53 24.89 -26.01
CA LYS A 13 14.16 24.31 -25.85
C LYS A 13 14.19 22.80 -25.60
N ASP A 14 15.23 22.13 -26.12
CA ASP A 14 15.44 20.69 -25.96
C ASP A 14 15.89 20.30 -24.55
N ASP A 15 16.74 21.11 -23.89
CA ASP A 15 17.15 20.87 -22.50
C ASP A 15 15.99 21.05 -21.51
N LYS A 16 15.12 22.03 -21.75
CA LYS A 16 13.90 22.23 -20.95
C LYS A 16 12.94 21.04 -21.08
N ASN A 17 12.80 20.52 -22.29
CA ASN A 17 11.98 19.34 -22.55
C ASN A 17 12.57 18.09 -21.88
N ALA A 18 13.91 17.94 -21.77
CA ALA A 18 14.56 16.83 -21.10
C ALA A 18 14.26 16.81 -19.58
N PHE A 19 14.23 17.95 -18.92
CA PHE A 19 13.85 18.04 -17.50
C PHE A 19 12.36 17.66 -17.29
N ILE A 20 11.48 18.14 -18.18
CA ILE A 20 10.06 17.79 -18.13
C ILE A 20 9.87 16.29 -18.38
N PHE A 21 10.57 15.74 -19.37
CA PHE A 21 10.55 14.32 -19.70
C PHE A 21 11.10 13.45 -18.53
N GLY A 22 12.17 13.91 -17.86
CA GLY A 22 12.73 13.25 -16.69
C GLY A 22 11.91 13.39 -15.41
N GLY A 23 10.80 14.16 -15.43
CA GLY A 23 9.98 14.41 -14.25
C GLY A 23 10.72 15.19 -13.15
N ILE A 24 11.74 15.99 -13.51
CA ILE A 24 12.57 16.73 -12.57
C ILE A 24 12.15 18.21 -12.55
N ALA A 25 11.67 18.67 -11.40
CA ALA A 25 11.42 20.07 -11.13
C ALA A 25 12.53 20.69 -10.28
N LEU A 26 12.79 21.97 -10.51
CA LEU A 26 13.80 22.73 -9.78
C LEU A 26 13.13 23.94 -9.13
N ILE A 27 13.58 24.24 -7.90
CA ILE A 27 13.18 25.43 -7.15
C ILE A 27 14.48 26.12 -6.70
N GLN A 28 14.60 27.40 -6.97
CA GLN A 28 15.67 28.24 -6.43
C GLN A 28 15.14 29.13 -5.32
N TYR A 29 15.88 29.22 -4.22
CA TYR A 29 15.54 30.07 -3.07
C TYR A 29 16.69 31.00 -2.71
N ASP A 30 16.37 32.12 -2.01
CA ASP A 30 17.34 33.11 -1.54
C ASP A 30 17.83 32.81 -0.10
N GLU A 31 18.67 33.72 0.46
CA GLU A 31 19.20 33.63 1.84
C GLU A 31 18.09 33.58 2.91
N ASN A 32 16.94 34.19 2.63
CA ASN A 32 15.80 34.26 3.54
C ASN A 32 14.82 33.08 3.32
N ARG A 33 15.21 32.09 2.48
CA ARG A 33 14.39 30.96 2.06
C ARG A 33 13.11 31.38 1.30
N ASN A 34 13.10 32.54 0.64
CA ASN A 34 12.04 32.89 -0.30
C ASN A 34 12.31 32.20 -1.65
N ILE A 35 11.28 31.66 -2.26
CA ILE A 35 11.37 31.04 -3.59
C ILE A 35 11.50 32.14 -4.63
N VAL A 36 12.63 32.20 -5.31
CA VAL A 36 12.93 33.23 -6.32
C VAL A 36 12.67 32.76 -7.74
N TRP A 37 12.73 31.44 -7.98
CA TRP A 37 12.49 30.87 -9.29
C TRP A 37 12.04 29.41 -9.22
N THR A 38 11.23 28.98 -10.22
CA THR A 38 10.81 27.59 -10.40
C THR A 38 10.89 27.16 -11.85
N SER A 39 11.16 25.88 -12.08
CA SER A 39 11.16 25.29 -13.42
C SER A 39 9.76 25.19 -14.02
N ASP A 40 9.70 25.03 -15.34
CA ASP A 40 8.45 25.00 -16.09
C ASP A 40 7.56 23.78 -15.73
N LEU A 41 8.11 22.70 -15.19
CA LEU A 41 7.33 21.55 -14.73
C LEU A 41 6.34 21.95 -13.62
N LEU A 42 6.76 22.74 -12.63
CA LEU A 42 5.87 23.22 -11.58
C LEU A 42 4.81 24.20 -12.12
N LYS A 43 5.20 25.06 -13.06
CA LYS A 43 4.27 25.96 -13.73
C LYS A 43 3.21 25.20 -14.52
N ALA A 44 3.61 24.14 -15.24
CA ALA A 44 2.69 23.25 -15.97
C ALA A 44 1.68 22.54 -15.05
N MET A 45 2.06 22.32 -13.79
CA MET A 45 1.17 21.81 -12.75
C MET A 45 0.30 22.90 -12.07
N ASN A 46 0.31 24.12 -12.59
CA ASN A 46 -0.33 25.29 -11.97
C ASN A 46 0.13 25.57 -10.53
N ILE A 47 1.43 25.35 -10.27
CA ILE A 47 2.08 25.62 -8.99
C ILE A 47 2.87 26.92 -9.12
N ASN A 48 2.26 28.03 -8.68
CA ASN A 48 2.87 29.35 -8.69
C ASN A 48 3.27 29.74 -7.26
N ILE A 49 4.55 29.55 -6.95
CA ILE A 49 5.11 29.69 -5.60
C ILE A 49 6.26 30.69 -5.54
N VAL A 50 6.58 31.38 -6.63
CA VAL A 50 7.60 32.45 -6.64
C VAL A 50 7.18 33.57 -5.71
N GLY A 51 8.07 33.99 -4.83
CA GLY A 51 7.81 35.01 -3.80
C GLY A 51 7.28 34.45 -2.48
N VAL A 52 6.92 33.17 -2.41
CA VAL A 52 6.47 32.50 -1.18
C VAL A 52 7.68 31.98 -0.40
N LYS A 53 7.62 31.97 0.94
CA LYS A 53 8.62 31.29 1.76
C LYS A 53 8.54 29.78 1.61
N LEU A 54 9.68 29.15 1.42
CA LEU A 54 9.80 27.73 1.16
C LEU A 54 9.12 26.85 2.21
N LEU A 55 9.33 27.16 3.49
CA LEU A 55 8.77 26.36 4.59
C LEU A 55 7.31 26.69 4.88
N GLU A 56 6.78 27.82 4.42
CA GLU A 56 5.34 28.10 4.44
C GLU A 56 4.60 27.31 3.36
N TRP A 57 5.27 27.16 2.18
CA TRP A 57 4.72 26.34 1.10
C TRP A 57 4.77 24.85 1.40
N GLN A 58 5.91 24.35 1.89
CA GLN A 58 6.12 22.94 2.17
C GLN A 58 6.93 22.75 3.46
N PRO A 59 6.25 22.67 4.62
CA PRO A 59 6.90 22.55 5.93
C PRO A 59 7.80 21.31 6.06
N HIS A 60 7.46 20.22 5.37
CA HIS A 60 8.24 18.96 5.40
C HIS A 60 9.65 19.10 4.83
N LEU A 61 9.94 20.16 4.10
CA LEU A 61 11.30 20.47 3.61
C LEU A 61 12.23 20.95 4.72
N ALA A 62 11.71 21.33 5.90
CA ALA A 62 12.55 21.81 7.01
C ALA A 62 13.64 20.82 7.39
N SER A 63 13.29 19.55 7.49
CA SER A 63 14.21 18.49 7.88
C SER A 63 15.32 18.20 6.85
N LEU A 64 15.17 18.60 5.59
CA LEU A 64 16.22 18.48 4.57
C LEU A 64 17.34 19.52 4.73
N PHE A 65 17.14 20.55 5.55
CA PHE A 65 18.18 21.51 5.87
C PHE A 65 19.11 21.02 6.98
N ASP A 66 18.62 20.09 7.81
CA ASP A 66 19.36 19.50 8.92
C ASP A 66 20.07 18.21 8.49
N ASP A 67 19.45 17.49 7.54
CA ASP A 67 19.92 16.20 7.06
C ASP A 67 19.85 16.21 5.52
N GLU A 68 20.99 15.91 4.86
CA GLU A 68 21.08 15.96 3.38
C GLU A 68 20.37 14.78 2.68
N ASP A 69 19.59 14.00 3.41
CA ASP A 69 18.86 12.87 2.88
C ASP A 69 17.71 13.28 1.94
N VAL A 70 17.41 12.40 0.99
CA VAL A 70 16.26 12.54 0.10
C VAL A 70 14.98 12.25 0.86
N LYS A 71 13.96 13.10 0.69
CA LYS A 71 12.63 12.89 1.29
C LYS A 71 11.52 12.89 0.27
N VAL A 72 10.53 12.06 0.49
CA VAL A 72 9.32 12.04 -0.34
C VAL A 72 8.31 13.02 0.24
N ILE A 73 7.87 13.96 -0.60
CA ILE A 73 6.84 14.97 -0.27
C ILE A 73 5.65 14.85 -1.22
N ASP A 74 4.47 15.22 -0.74
CA ASP A 74 3.27 15.32 -1.56
C ASP A 74 3.07 16.75 -2.05
N ILE A 75 2.88 16.90 -3.34
CA ILE A 75 2.55 18.17 -3.96
C ILE A 75 1.34 17.94 -4.88
N LYS A 76 0.18 18.42 -4.47
CA LYS A 76 -1.09 18.28 -5.22
C LYS A 76 -1.41 16.82 -5.61
N GLY A 77 -1.20 15.88 -4.71
CA GLY A 77 -1.48 14.46 -4.92
C GLY A 77 -0.42 13.71 -5.74
N LYS A 78 0.67 14.37 -6.10
CA LYS A 78 1.85 13.74 -6.72
C LYS A 78 2.96 13.57 -5.70
N LYS A 79 3.70 12.49 -5.81
CA LYS A 79 4.84 12.17 -4.94
C LYS A 79 6.14 12.61 -5.59
N PHE A 80 6.92 13.42 -4.85
CA PHE A 80 8.22 13.87 -5.29
C PHE A 80 9.31 13.48 -4.29
N GLU A 81 10.39 12.90 -4.79
CA GLU A 81 11.65 12.87 -4.06
C GLU A 81 12.26 14.25 -4.09
N ALA A 82 12.49 14.84 -2.93
CA ALA A 82 13.07 16.15 -2.75
C ALA A 82 14.50 16.03 -2.21
N TYR A 83 15.42 16.74 -2.82
CA TYR A 83 16.81 16.91 -2.40
C TYR A 83 17.16 18.39 -2.38
N ILE A 84 17.84 18.86 -1.32
CA ILE A 84 18.30 20.26 -1.18
C ILE A 84 19.82 20.33 -1.32
N ASN A 85 20.29 21.13 -2.26
CA ASN A 85 21.68 21.56 -2.32
C ASN A 85 21.79 22.96 -1.72
N GLN A 86 22.25 23.04 -0.49
CA GLN A 86 22.37 24.31 0.24
C GLN A 86 23.42 25.26 -0.37
N GLY A 87 24.48 24.70 -0.92
CA GLY A 87 25.57 25.50 -1.56
C GLY A 87 25.08 26.25 -2.80
N THR A 88 24.23 25.67 -3.60
CA THR A 88 23.63 26.29 -4.80
C THR A 88 22.25 26.88 -4.55
N LYS A 89 21.67 26.65 -3.36
CA LYS A 89 20.31 27.05 -3.00
C LYS A 89 19.25 26.53 -3.96
N LEU A 90 19.42 25.30 -4.39
CA LEU A 90 18.53 24.61 -5.29
C LEU A 90 17.86 23.43 -4.57
N ILE A 91 16.60 23.26 -4.86
CA ILE A 91 15.83 22.07 -4.53
C ILE A 91 15.55 21.32 -5.82
N TYR A 92 15.87 20.04 -5.81
CA TYR A 92 15.56 19.11 -6.87
C TYR A 92 14.33 18.29 -6.44
N LEU A 93 13.32 18.24 -7.29
CA LEU A 93 12.10 17.49 -7.07
C LEU A 93 11.93 16.50 -8.23
N LYS A 94 12.07 15.21 -7.97
CA LYS A 94 11.88 14.15 -8.96
C LYS A 94 10.50 13.55 -8.78
N ASP A 95 9.66 13.60 -9.81
CA ASP A 95 8.34 12.95 -9.80
C ASP A 95 8.51 11.42 -9.73
N VAL A 96 8.12 10.82 -8.60
CA VAL A 96 8.17 9.38 -8.36
C VAL A 96 6.77 8.79 -8.20
N THR A 97 5.74 9.53 -8.60
CA THR A 97 4.34 9.12 -8.44
C THR A 97 4.06 7.76 -9.06
N GLN A 98 4.46 7.57 -10.32
CA GLN A 98 4.25 6.29 -11.01
C GLN A 98 5.08 5.16 -10.39
N LEU A 99 6.33 5.44 -10.02
CA LEU A 99 7.19 4.43 -9.39
C LEU A 99 6.60 3.94 -8.07
N MET A 100 6.17 4.88 -7.22
CA MET A 100 5.55 4.53 -5.94
C MET A 100 4.21 3.82 -6.09
N SER A 101 3.41 4.22 -7.08
CA SER A 101 2.16 3.53 -7.40
C SER A 101 2.42 2.09 -7.85
N LEU A 102 3.36 1.87 -8.77
CA LEU A 102 3.73 0.54 -9.24
C LEU A 102 4.30 -0.33 -8.09
N GLN A 103 5.11 0.26 -7.23
CA GLN A 103 5.64 -0.44 -6.06
C GLN A 103 4.53 -0.85 -5.11
N GLN A 104 3.57 0.05 -4.85
CA GLN A 104 2.41 -0.26 -4.01
C GLN A 104 1.53 -1.34 -4.65
N ASP A 105 1.26 -1.24 -5.96
CA ASP A 105 0.48 -2.24 -6.70
C ASP A 105 1.17 -3.61 -6.67
N TYR A 106 2.50 -3.64 -6.81
CA TYR A 106 3.28 -4.87 -6.70
C TYR A 106 3.15 -5.50 -5.29
N LEU A 107 3.29 -4.71 -4.24
CA LEU A 107 3.12 -5.18 -2.87
C LEU A 107 1.68 -5.67 -2.62
N ASP A 108 0.69 -4.94 -3.11
CA ASP A 108 -0.72 -5.29 -2.97
C ASP A 108 -1.12 -6.58 -3.68
N GLN A 109 -0.40 -6.95 -4.74
CA GLN A 109 -0.66 -8.16 -5.53
C GLN A 109 0.10 -9.40 -5.04
N GLN A 110 0.99 -9.25 -4.05
CA GLN A 110 1.69 -10.40 -3.49
C GLN A 110 0.71 -11.45 -2.98
N VAL A 111 1.00 -12.72 -3.30
CA VAL A 111 0.12 -13.83 -2.95
C VAL A 111 0.29 -14.19 -1.49
N CYS A 112 -0.83 -14.31 -0.80
CA CYS A 112 -0.96 -14.88 0.53
C CYS A 112 -1.67 -16.23 0.42
N MET A 113 -1.22 -17.20 1.18
CA MET A 113 -1.87 -18.48 1.33
C MET A 113 -2.33 -18.66 2.77
N ALA A 114 -3.55 -19.12 2.96
CA ALA A 114 -4.05 -19.44 4.29
C ALA A 114 -4.52 -20.90 4.35
N TYR A 115 -4.23 -21.53 5.48
CA TYR A 115 -4.81 -22.79 5.87
C TYR A 115 -5.82 -22.55 6.97
N ILE A 116 -7.07 -22.97 6.71
CA ILE A 116 -8.20 -22.78 7.62
C ILE A 116 -8.64 -24.14 8.11
N THR A 117 -8.73 -24.32 9.42
CA THR A 117 -9.26 -25.53 10.07
C THR A 117 -10.42 -25.20 10.96
N ILE A 118 -11.43 -26.08 10.95
CA ILE A 118 -12.48 -26.07 11.95
C ILE A 118 -11.99 -26.94 13.11
N ASP A 119 -11.86 -26.33 14.28
CA ASP A 119 -11.42 -27.02 15.49
C ASP A 119 -12.58 -27.87 16.04
N ASN A 120 -12.26 -29.02 16.61
CA ASN A 120 -13.20 -30.03 17.14
C ASN A 120 -14.19 -30.59 16.10
N TYR A 121 -13.93 -30.42 14.79
CA TYR A 121 -14.88 -30.76 13.72
C TYR A 121 -15.22 -32.26 13.66
N GLU A 122 -14.21 -33.11 13.69
CA GLU A 122 -14.41 -34.57 13.59
C GLU A 122 -15.11 -35.11 14.82
N GLU A 123 -14.72 -34.70 16.02
CA GLU A 123 -15.35 -35.07 17.28
C GLU A 123 -16.83 -34.64 17.32
N THR A 124 -17.12 -33.42 16.86
CA THR A 124 -18.48 -32.90 16.77
C THR A 124 -19.35 -33.74 15.82
N LEU A 125 -18.80 -34.17 14.68
CA LEU A 125 -19.51 -34.99 13.72
C LEU A 125 -19.76 -36.43 14.23
N GLU A 126 -18.76 -37.00 14.94
CA GLU A 126 -18.89 -38.35 15.51
C GLU A 126 -19.97 -38.44 16.59
N ASN A 127 -20.20 -37.35 17.33
CA ASN A 127 -21.20 -37.26 18.38
C ASN A 127 -22.60 -36.85 17.89
N ALA A 128 -22.75 -36.45 16.62
CA ALA A 128 -24.02 -36.01 16.04
C ALA A 128 -24.75 -37.14 15.33
N ASP A 129 -26.09 -37.12 15.37
CA ASP A 129 -26.91 -37.97 14.51
C ASP A 129 -26.81 -37.54 13.03
N GLU A 130 -27.23 -38.40 12.11
CA GLU A 130 -27.06 -38.18 10.68
C GLU A 130 -27.70 -36.87 10.16
N PRO A 131 -28.92 -36.44 10.57
CA PRO A 131 -29.45 -35.13 10.18
C PRO A 131 -28.66 -33.96 10.72
N LYS A 132 -28.22 -34.00 11.97
CA LYS A 132 -27.43 -32.94 12.62
C LYS A 132 -26.05 -32.87 11.98
N MET A 133 -25.40 -33.98 11.65
CA MET A 133 -24.16 -34.06 10.94
C MET A 133 -24.24 -33.34 9.58
N ALA A 134 -25.28 -33.62 8.79
CA ALA A 134 -25.48 -32.98 7.49
C ALA A 134 -25.69 -31.45 7.63
N LEU A 135 -26.40 -31.01 8.66
CA LEU A 135 -26.63 -29.61 8.97
C LEU A 135 -25.34 -28.91 9.36
N ILE A 136 -24.52 -29.47 10.24
CA ILE A 136 -23.21 -28.94 10.66
C ILE A 136 -22.30 -28.80 9.44
N GLN A 137 -22.22 -29.83 8.60
CA GLN A 137 -21.39 -29.80 7.38
C GLN A 137 -21.82 -28.70 6.41
N SER A 138 -23.14 -28.57 6.17
CA SER A 138 -23.69 -27.57 5.26
C SER A 138 -23.45 -26.13 5.75
N ARG A 139 -23.81 -25.87 7.03
CA ARG A 139 -23.71 -24.55 7.63
C ARG A 139 -22.25 -24.08 7.75
N SER A 140 -21.35 -24.95 8.23
CA SER A 140 -19.92 -24.67 8.32
C SER A 140 -19.32 -24.31 6.96
N ARG A 141 -19.64 -25.12 5.94
CA ARG A 141 -19.21 -24.84 4.57
C ARG A 141 -19.78 -23.53 4.06
N GLN A 142 -21.06 -23.26 4.27
CA GLN A 142 -21.72 -22.04 3.79
C GLN A 142 -21.02 -20.79 4.35
N VAL A 143 -20.83 -20.71 5.67
CA VAL A 143 -20.19 -19.55 6.32
C VAL A 143 -18.80 -19.27 5.75
N ILE A 144 -17.99 -20.33 5.59
CA ILE A 144 -16.60 -20.19 5.10
C ILE A 144 -16.59 -19.78 3.61
N VAL A 145 -17.44 -20.39 2.79
CA VAL A 145 -17.48 -20.10 1.34
C VAL A 145 -18.06 -18.71 1.08
N ASP A 146 -19.11 -18.31 1.79
CA ASP A 146 -19.72 -16.98 1.65
C ASP A 146 -18.76 -15.87 2.06
N TRP A 147 -18.02 -16.07 3.16
CA TRP A 147 -16.96 -15.15 3.55
C TRP A 147 -15.87 -15.04 2.47
N ALA A 148 -15.41 -16.17 1.97
CA ALA A 148 -14.38 -16.18 0.94
C ALA A 148 -14.84 -15.46 -0.34
N TYR A 149 -16.04 -15.78 -0.80
CA TYR A 149 -16.63 -15.18 -1.99
C TYR A 149 -16.83 -13.66 -1.83
N SER A 150 -17.39 -13.22 -0.71
CA SER A 150 -17.62 -11.79 -0.43
C SER A 150 -16.35 -10.95 -0.32
N ASN A 151 -15.21 -11.60 -0.06
CA ASN A 151 -13.90 -10.92 0.04
C ASN A 151 -12.98 -11.17 -1.17
N GLY A 152 -13.44 -11.86 -2.22
CA GLY A 152 -12.62 -12.17 -3.39
C GLY A 152 -11.49 -13.17 -3.10
N ILE A 153 -11.69 -14.05 -2.13
CA ILE A 153 -10.75 -15.08 -1.71
C ILE A 153 -11.03 -16.37 -2.48
N ILE A 154 -10.03 -16.93 -3.12
CA ILE A 154 -10.11 -18.24 -3.75
C ILE A 154 -9.99 -19.29 -2.63
N ILE A 155 -10.96 -20.18 -2.51
CA ILE A 155 -10.96 -21.22 -1.47
C ILE A 155 -11.19 -22.62 -2.05
N ARG A 156 -10.50 -23.59 -1.48
CA ARG A 156 -10.63 -25.00 -1.82
C ARG A 156 -10.65 -25.85 -0.57
N ARG A 157 -11.62 -26.77 -0.49
CA ARG A 157 -11.62 -27.79 0.56
C ARG A 157 -10.45 -28.74 0.31
N PHE A 158 -9.62 -28.95 1.31
CA PHE A 158 -8.45 -29.83 1.26
C PHE A 158 -8.71 -31.16 1.97
N LYS A 159 -9.37 -31.11 3.12
CA LYS A 159 -9.80 -32.28 3.90
C LYS A 159 -11.10 -32.02 4.62
N SER A 160 -11.59 -32.96 5.41
CA SER A 160 -12.69 -32.76 6.32
C SER A 160 -12.37 -31.62 7.29
N GLY A 161 -13.25 -30.62 7.40
CA GLY A 161 -13.02 -29.44 8.24
C GLY A 161 -11.84 -28.54 7.85
N GLY A 162 -11.12 -28.82 6.75
CA GLY A 162 -9.92 -28.10 6.34
C GLY A 162 -10.03 -27.47 4.96
N TYR A 163 -9.54 -26.21 4.82
CA TYR A 163 -9.56 -25.45 3.58
C TYR A 163 -8.22 -24.78 3.32
N LEU A 164 -7.86 -24.65 2.04
CA LEU A 164 -6.82 -23.79 1.55
C LEU A 164 -7.43 -22.55 0.92
N ALA A 165 -6.94 -21.39 1.28
CA ALA A 165 -7.38 -20.11 0.73
C ALA A 165 -6.21 -19.37 0.12
N PHE A 166 -6.45 -18.70 -1.02
CA PHE A 166 -5.48 -17.89 -1.73
C PHE A 166 -6.07 -16.50 -1.96
N PHE A 167 -5.32 -15.49 -1.61
CA PHE A 167 -5.68 -14.08 -1.77
C PHE A 167 -4.43 -13.22 -1.89
N ASN A 168 -4.59 -11.94 -2.10
CA ASN A 168 -3.47 -11.01 -2.19
C ASN A 168 -3.27 -10.20 -0.90
N GLU A 169 -2.12 -9.52 -0.79
CA GLU A 169 -1.76 -8.72 0.38
C GLU A 169 -2.79 -7.62 0.69
N ARG A 170 -3.45 -7.05 -0.32
CA ARG A 170 -4.53 -6.07 -0.12
C ARG A 170 -5.71 -6.67 0.65
N ILE A 171 -6.13 -7.87 0.27
CA ILE A 171 -7.20 -8.60 0.95
C ILE A 171 -6.74 -8.97 2.37
N TYR A 172 -5.50 -9.44 2.53
CA TYR A 172 -4.94 -9.75 3.84
C TYR A 172 -5.02 -8.55 4.79
N ARG A 173 -4.55 -7.37 4.39
CA ARG A 173 -4.61 -6.16 5.21
C ARG A 173 -6.03 -5.81 5.63
N LYS A 174 -6.99 -5.92 4.70
CA LYS A 174 -8.41 -5.71 4.99
C LYS A 174 -8.94 -6.71 6.04
N GLN A 175 -8.52 -7.98 5.97
CA GLN A 175 -8.92 -8.97 6.97
C GLN A 175 -8.30 -8.68 8.34
N VAL A 176 -7.04 -8.24 8.39
CA VAL A 176 -6.37 -7.81 9.65
C VAL A 176 -7.10 -6.62 10.28
N GLU A 177 -7.44 -5.60 9.51
CA GLU A 177 -8.20 -4.43 9.97
C GLU A 177 -9.55 -4.84 10.57
N ASN A 178 -10.25 -5.79 9.95
CA ASN A 178 -11.51 -6.34 10.41
C ASN A 178 -11.34 -7.47 11.45
N LYS A 179 -10.11 -7.70 11.93
CA LYS A 179 -9.78 -8.75 12.92
C LYS A 179 -10.26 -10.14 12.51
N PHE A 180 -10.28 -10.43 11.21
CA PHE A 180 -10.81 -11.67 10.68
C PHE A 180 -12.23 -11.97 11.21
N ALA A 181 -13.19 -11.11 10.91
CA ALA A 181 -14.58 -11.22 11.41
C ALA A 181 -15.24 -12.58 11.17
N ILE A 182 -14.72 -13.39 10.24
CA ILE A 182 -15.15 -14.77 10.01
C ILE A 182 -15.03 -15.63 11.28
N LEU A 183 -14.05 -15.38 12.14
CA LEU A 183 -13.86 -16.14 13.37
C LEU A 183 -15.05 -15.98 14.31
N ASP A 184 -15.55 -14.76 14.48
CA ASP A 184 -16.72 -14.46 15.29
C ASP A 184 -17.99 -15.00 14.64
N THR A 185 -18.17 -14.77 13.34
CA THR A 185 -19.32 -15.27 12.58
C THR A 185 -19.44 -16.79 12.66
N PHE A 186 -18.31 -17.48 12.54
CA PHE A 186 -18.31 -18.95 12.64
C PHE A 186 -18.63 -19.42 14.07
N LYS A 187 -18.10 -18.74 15.07
CA LYS A 187 -18.39 -19.04 16.48
C LYS A 187 -19.87 -18.83 16.82
N GLU A 188 -20.49 -17.81 16.27
CA GLU A 188 -21.93 -17.56 16.43
C GLU A 188 -22.77 -18.68 15.77
N MET A 189 -22.44 -19.03 14.53
CA MET A 189 -23.08 -20.14 13.83
C MET A 189 -22.97 -21.47 14.60
N SER A 190 -21.79 -21.73 15.18
CA SER A 190 -21.56 -22.93 16.00
C SER A 190 -22.47 -22.97 17.23
N LYS A 191 -22.65 -21.84 17.91
CA LYS A 191 -23.60 -21.71 19.03
C LYS A 191 -25.05 -21.91 18.63
N GLU A 192 -25.45 -21.41 17.46
CA GLU A 192 -26.82 -21.65 16.92
C GLU A 192 -27.10 -23.12 16.70
N LEU A 193 -26.08 -23.93 16.44
CA LEU A 193 -26.18 -25.38 16.28
C LEU A 193 -26.04 -26.14 17.60
N ASP A 194 -25.90 -25.43 18.72
CA ASP A 194 -25.62 -26.00 20.05
C ASP A 194 -24.34 -26.87 20.04
N GLU A 195 -23.29 -26.32 19.35
CA GLU A 195 -21.98 -26.96 19.22
C GLU A 195 -20.83 -26.04 19.67
N VAL A 196 -19.68 -26.65 19.95
CA VAL A 196 -18.46 -25.90 20.36
C VAL A 196 -17.39 -26.10 19.29
N MET A 197 -17.52 -25.34 18.18
CA MET A 197 -16.51 -25.31 17.11
C MET A 197 -15.98 -23.90 16.93
N THR A 198 -14.69 -23.80 16.60
CA THR A 198 -14.02 -22.54 16.24
C THR A 198 -13.25 -22.69 14.94
N LEU A 199 -12.75 -21.58 14.40
CA LEU A 199 -11.85 -21.59 13.26
C LEU A 199 -10.43 -21.22 13.70
N SER A 200 -9.46 -21.96 13.21
CA SER A 200 -8.04 -21.59 13.24
C SER A 200 -7.55 -21.24 11.83
N ILE A 201 -6.86 -20.12 11.69
CA ILE A 201 -6.35 -19.63 10.39
C ILE A 201 -4.84 -19.43 10.50
N GLY A 202 -4.07 -20.26 9.81
CA GLY A 202 -2.63 -20.07 9.62
C GLY A 202 -2.37 -19.39 8.29
N ILE A 203 -1.55 -18.31 8.26
CA ILE A 203 -1.29 -17.52 7.04
C ILE A 203 0.21 -17.49 6.76
N GLY A 204 0.57 -17.89 5.54
CA GLY A 204 1.89 -17.73 4.95
C GLY A 204 1.90 -16.60 3.93
N LYS A 205 2.90 -15.74 4.02
CA LYS A 205 3.14 -14.63 3.10
C LYS A 205 4.63 -14.32 2.98
N ASP A 206 4.97 -13.42 2.09
CA ASP A 206 6.34 -12.92 1.87
C ASP A 206 7.37 -13.97 1.44
N SER A 207 6.92 -15.15 1.03
CA SER A 207 7.84 -16.14 0.48
C SER A 207 8.23 -15.78 -0.96
N ARG A 208 9.51 -15.53 -1.18
CA ARG A 208 10.06 -15.30 -2.53
C ARG A 208 10.25 -16.61 -3.30
N VAL A 209 10.15 -17.73 -2.64
CA VAL A 209 10.32 -19.08 -3.21
C VAL A 209 9.22 -19.97 -2.67
N LEU A 210 8.49 -20.65 -3.57
CA LEU A 210 7.43 -21.60 -3.22
C LEU A 210 7.84 -22.70 -2.21
N ARG A 211 9.16 -22.93 -2.03
CA ARG A 211 9.68 -23.91 -1.07
C ARG A 211 9.67 -23.40 0.38
N GLU A 212 9.43 -22.13 0.60
CA GLU A 212 9.42 -21.50 1.92
C GLU A 212 7.97 -21.26 2.43
N LEU A 213 6.98 -21.60 1.63
CA LEU A 213 5.57 -21.65 1.99
C LEU A 213 5.22 -23.06 2.50
#